data_fc20ef5033f724055572e1ef0b3f1008
#
_entry.id   fc20ef5033f724055572e1ef0b3f1008
#
_cell.length_a   1.000
_cell.length_b   1.000
_cell.length_c   1.000
_cell.angle_alpha   90.00
_cell.angle_beta   90.00
_cell.angle_gamma   90.00
#
_symmetry.space_group_name_H-M   'P 1'
#
loop_
_entity.id
_entity.type
_entity.pdbx_description
1 polymer ?
#
loop_
_entity_poly.entity_id
_entity_poly.type
_entity_poly.pdbx_seq_one_letter_code
_entity_poly.pdbx_strand_id
1 'polypeptide(L)'
;LEIDNEYNLKDRGVLMHFRITTHGGTSQQNCHPFPISSSLRDLKELKMETSISVAHNGIMSKFNPPTGANHSDTMEFIKTWLISCYEKDNEFAHNPKTRSKIASLIGSKLAILEADGTINVVGDFITEEDGMLYSNSSYESYVKWYYTPSKTKYSKSWKKSYNSVAYGYGYDEWEDYYN
;
A
#
# COMPACT_ATOMS: atom_id res chain seq x y z
N LEU A 1 -2.80 -15.48 -11.84
CA LEU A 1 -2.17 -14.20 -12.23
C LEU A 1 -0.87 -14.52 -12.97
N GLU A 2 -0.52 -13.75 -14.03
CA GLU A 2 0.73 -13.98 -14.79
C GLU A 2 1.98 -13.93 -13.89
N ILE A 3 1.98 -13.06 -12.90
CA ILE A 3 3.04 -12.92 -11.88
C ILE A 3 3.27 -14.23 -11.12
N ASP A 4 2.24 -14.99 -10.81
CA ASP A 4 2.35 -16.24 -10.06
C ASP A 4 3.14 -17.31 -10.84
N ASN A 5 2.97 -17.34 -12.15
CA ASN A 5 3.69 -18.27 -13.02
C ASN A 5 5.19 -17.91 -13.20
N GLU A 6 5.50 -16.61 -13.21
CA GLU A 6 6.88 -16.12 -13.39
C GLU A 6 7.73 -16.31 -12.12
N TYR A 7 7.15 -16.06 -10.92
CA TYR A 7 7.90 -16.01 -9.67
C TYR A 7 7.60 -17.16 -8.70
N ASN A 8 6.70 -18.08 -9.05
CA ASN A 8 6.28 -19.19 -8.20
C ASN A 8 5.90 -18.70 -6.79
N LEU A 9 4.92 -17.82 -6.71
CA LEU A 9 4.49 -17.16 -5.46
C LEU A 9 3.74 -18.08 -4.50
N LYS A 10 3.44 -19.32 -4.93
CA LYS A 10 2.85 -20.32 -4.08
C LYS A 10 3.76 -20.57 -2.88
N ASP A 11 3.21 -20.49 -1.69
CA ASP A 11 3.92 -20.67 -0.43
C ASP A 11 4.93 -19.52 -0.06
N ARG A 12 4.80 -18.34 -0.71
CA ARG A 12 5.59 -17.14 -0.37
C ARG A 12 4.71 -16.01 0.14
N GLY A 13 5.26 -15.23 1.07
CA GLY A 13 4.65 -13.94 1.43
C GLY A 13 4.75 -12.96 0.27
N VAL A 14 3.64 -12.28 -0.06
CA VAL A 14 3.57 -11.28 -1.13
C VAL A 14 2.97 -9.99 -0.59
N LEU A 15 3.66 -8.88 -0.83
CA LEU A 15 3.19 -7.54 -0.47
C LEU A 15 2.93 -6.75 -1.74
N MET A 16 1.66 -6.42 -2.00
CA MET A 16 1.25 -5.59 -3.15
C MET A 16 0.70 -4.25 -2.67
N HIS A 17 0.99 -3.19 -3.42
CA HIS A 17 0.49 -1.86 -3.13
C HIS A 17 0.01 -1.15 -4.40
N PHE A 18 -1.21 -0.62 -4.34
CA PHE A 18 -1.81 0.20 -5.39
C PHE A 18 -1.86 1.65 -4.92
N ARG A 19 -1.08 2.51 -5.58
CA ARG A 19 -0.89 3.90 -5.15
C ARG A 19 -1.97 4.83 -5.69
N ILE A 20 -2.58 5.59 -4.79
CA ILE A 20 -3.27 6.84 -5.13
C ILE A 20 -2.33 8.00 -4.73
N THR A 21 -2.03 8.89 -5.69
CA THR A 21 -1.04 9.95 -5.46
C THR A 21 -1.60 11.03 -4.54
N THR A 22 -0.94 11.28 -3.43
CA THR A 22 -1.26 12.36 -2.49
C THR A 22 -0.10 13.36 -2.37
N HIS A 23 1.15 12.89 -2.25
CA HIS A 23 2.38 13.69 -2.13
C HIS A 23 3.49 13.12 -3.00
N GLY A 24 4.47 13.94 -3.38
CA GLY A 24 5.66 13.52 -4.12
C GLY A 24 5.47 13.31 -5.62
N GLY A 25 4.31 13.71 -6.18
CA GLY A 25 4.00 13.58 -7.60
C GLY A 25 3.69 12.14 -8.06
N THR A 26 3.25 12.01 -9.32
CA THR A 26 2.97 10.73 -9.97
C THR A 26 4.26 10.20 -10.58
N SER A 27 4.91 9.24 -9.90
CA SER A 27 6.13 8.59 -10.35
C SER A 27 6.14 7.14 -9.90
N GLN A 28 6.60 6.23 -10.74
CA GLN A 28 6.78 4.82 -10.40
C GLN A 28 7.73 4.67 -9.19
N GLN A 29 8.74 5.52 -9.09
CA GLN A 29 9.70 5.54 -7.98
C GLN A 29 9.08 5.86 -6.61
N ASN A 30 7.86 6.41 -6.60
CA ASN A 30 7.10 6.66 -5.37
C ASN A 30 6.10 5.54 -5.04
N CYS A 31 6.10 4.44 -5.79
CA CYS A 31 5.24 3.28 -5.53
C CYS A 31 5.90 2.31 -4.56
N HIS A 32 5.13 1.86 -3.56
CA HIS A 32 5.57 0.83 -2.61
C HIS A 32 5.60 -0.56 -3.27
N PRO A 33 6.24 -1.58 -2.65
CA PRO A 33 6.97 -1.54 -1.38
C PRO A 33 8.33 -0.86 -1.50
N PHE A 34 8.84 -0.35 -0.38
CA PHE A 34 10.17 0.25 -0.27
C PHE A 34 11.07 -0.60 0.60
N PRO A 35 12.40 -0.71 0.31
CA PRO A 35 13.36 -1.27 1.24
C PRO A 35 13.50 -0.38 2.48
N ILE A 36 14.04 -0.89 3.56
CA ILE A 36 14.46 -0.05 4.69
C ILE A 36 15.88 0.43 4.43
N SER A 37 16.01 1.70 4.03
CA SER A 37 17.30 2.34 3.69
C SER A 37 17.28 3.82 4.05
N SER A 38 18.43 4.37 4.42
CA SER A 38 18.64 5.81 4.58
C SER A 38 18.88 6.53 3.23
N SER A 39 19.14 5.77 2.18
CA SER A 39 19.47 6.27 0.84
C SER A 39 18.20 6.48 0.01
N LEU A 40 17.93 7.72 -0.40
CA LEU A 40 16.85 8.01 -1.36
C LEU A 40 17.05 7.35 -2.71
N ARG A 41 18.29 7.03 -3.10
CA ARG A 41 18.58 6.28 -4.32
C ARG A 41 17.98 4.88 -4.21
N ASP A 42 18.26 4.17 -3.13
CA ASP A 42 17.77 2.81 -2.92
C ASP A 42 16.23 2.79 -2.79
N LEU A 43 15.67 3.78 -2.06
CA LEU A 43 14.21 3.93 -1.92
C LEU A 43 13.49 4.19 -3.24
N LYS A 44 14.18 4.69 -4.27
CA LYS A 44 13.64 4.96 -5.60
C LYS A 44 13.97 3.90 -6.63
N GLU A 45 14.71 2.89 -6.25
CA GLU A 45 15.03 1.78 -7.15
C GLU A 45 13.77 0.97 -7.46
N LEU A 46 13.50 0.72 -8.76
CA LEU A 46 12.29 0.01 -9.20
C LEU A 46 12.41 -1.51 -9.05
N LYS A 47 13.64 -2.01 -8.96
CA LYS A 47 13.93 -3.43 -8.80
C LYS A 47 15.18 -3.60 -7.97
N MET A 48 15.05 -4.23 -6.82
CA MET A 48 16.19 -4.57 -5.96
C MET A 48 15.88 -5.78 -5.09
N GLU A 49 16.92 -6.45 -4.64
CA GLU A 49 16.85 -7.45 -3.60
C GLU A 49 17.05 -6.80 -2.24
N THR A 50 16.19 -7.15 -1.28
CA THR A 50 16.26 -6.64 0.09
C THR A 50 15.77 -7.70 1.07
N SER A 51 16.33 -7.71 2.27
CA SER A 51 15.89 -8.60 3.36
C SER A 51 14.57 -8.18 4.00
N ILE A 52 14.17 -6.90 3.81
CA ILE A 52 12.96 -6.36 4.41
C ILE A 52 12.41 -5.23 3.56
N SER A 53 11.09 -5.22 3.38
CA SER A 53 10.40 -4.16 2.65
C SER A 53 9.12 -3.73 3.35
N VAL A 54 8.65 -2.52 3.08
CA VAL A 54 7.46 -1.95 3.70
C VAL A 54 6.53 -1.31 2.68
N ALA A 55 5.22 -1.46 2.91
CA ALA A 55 4.19 -0.70 2.22
C ALA A 55 3.30 0.01 3.22
N HIS A 56 2.90 1.23 2.90
CA HIS A 56 2.11 2.11 3.75
C HIS A 56 0.79 2.48 3.08
N ASN A 57 -0.29 2.48 3.86
CA ASN A 57 -1.58 2.98 3.43
C ASN A 57 -2.05 4.10 4.38
N GLY A 58 -2.12 5.32 3.85
CA GLY A 58 -2.52 6.52 4.59
C GLY A 58 -1.63 7.73 4.30
N ILE A 59 -1.60 8.69 5.21
CA ILE A 59 -0.78 9.90 5.15
C ILE A 59 0.00 10.02 6.46
N MET A 60 1.32 10.18 6.36
CA MET A 60 2.20 10.37 7.51
C MET A 60 2.55 11.86 7.68
N SER A 61 1.61 12.68 8.15
CA SER A 61 1.77 14.15 8.26
C SER A 61 3.02 14.60 9.03
N LYS A 62 3.52 13.79 9.97
CA LYS A 62 4.76 14.08 10.72
C LYS A 62 6.03 13.91 9.88
N PHE A 63 5.92 13.25 8.73
CA PHE A 63 7.02 12.91 7.84
C PHE A 63 6.84 13.54 6.45
N ASN A 64 6.11 14.66 6.39
CA ASN A 64 5.99 15.40 5.14
C ASN A 64 7.39 15.81 4.66
N PRO A 65 7.77 15.43 3.43
CA PRO A 65 9.05 15.85 2.89
C PRO A 65 9.08 17.38 2.70
N PRO A 66 10.26 17.99 2.63
CA PRO A 66 10.39 19.42 2.35
C PRO A 66 9.65 19.84 1.08
N THR A 67 9.18 21.08 1.03
CA THR A 67 8.51 21.64 -0.15
C THR A 67 9.40 21.50 -1.39
N GLY A 68 8.85 20.94 -2.46
CA GLY A 68 9.59 20.69 -3.70
C GLY A 68 10.34 19.34 -3.74
N ALA A 69 10.31 18.56 -2.66
CA ALA A 69 10.90 17.22 -2.67
C ALA A 69 10.09 16.30 -3.59
N ASN A 70 10.82 15.42 -4.26
CA ASN A 70 10.27 14.47 -5.23
C ASN A 70 10.15 13.03 -4.65
N HIS A 71 9.94 12.90 -3.35
CA HIS A 71 9.76 11.63 -2.65
C HIS A 71 8.55 11.70 -1.71
N SER A 72 8.05 10.53 -1.29
CA SER A 72 6.87 10.42 -0.46
C SER A 72 7.17 10.62 1.04
N ASP A 73 6.13 10.89 1.82
CA ASP A 73 6.15 10.87 3.29
C ASP A 73 6.62 9.52 3.85
N THR A 74 6.25 8.42 3.19
CA THR A 74 6.71 7.08 3.56
C THR A 74 8.22 6.92 3.38
N MET A 75 8.79 7.42 2.29
CA MET A 75 10.25 7.44 2.11
C MET A 75 10.94 8.30 3.17
N GLU A 76 10.37 9.46 3.51
CA GLU A 76 10.90 10.30 4.57
C GLU A 76 10.85 9.61 5.93
N PHE A 77 9.75 8.93 6.26
CA PHE A 77 9.63 8.12 7.47
C PHE A 77 10.68 7.01 7.54
N ILE A 78 10.86 6.25 6.45
CA ILE A 78 11.86 5.18 6.40
C ILE A 78 13.25 5.74 6.64
N LYS A 79 13.64 6.75 5.88
CA LYS A 79 14.98 7.36 5.88
C LYS A 79 15.34 8.00 7.22
N THR A 80 14.38 8.62 7.88
CA THR A 80 14.66 9.44 9.08
C THR A 80 14.37 8.72 10.39
N TRP A 81 13.49 7.74 10.40
CA TRP A 81 13.08 7.11 11.65
C TRP A 81 13.13 5.57 11.61
N LEU A 82 12.53 4.92 10.61
CA LEU A 82 12.38 3.46 10.61
C LEU A 82 13.72 2.77 10.48
N ILE A 83 14.66 3.32 9.71
CA ILE A 83 16.02 2.80 9.58
C ILE A 83 16.72 2.69 10.94
N SER A 84 16.54 3.67 11.82
CA SER A 84 17.13 3.64 13.16
C SER A 84 16.52 2.55 14.07
N CYS A 85 15.29 2.15 13.83
CA CYS A 85 14.70 1.00 14.52
C CYS A 85 15.33 -0.29 14.02
N TYR A 86 15.46 -0.44 12.71
CA TYR A 86 16.04 -1.61 12.06
C TYR A 86 17.52 -1.80 12.41
N GLU A 87 18.31 -0.73 12.44
CA GLU A 87 19.72 -0.78 12.83
C GLU A 87 19.94 -1.17 14.30
N LYS A 88 18.99 -0.84 15.19
CA LYS A 88 19.04 -1.22 16.60
C LYS A 88 18.58 -2.64 16.86
N ASP A 89 17.64 -3.11 16.09
CA ASP A 89 16.98 -4.40 16.23
C ASP A 89 16.43 -4.80 14.86
N ASN A 90 17.10 -5.69 14.16
CA ASN A 90 16.67 -6.16 12.85
C ASN A 90 15.36 -6.99 12.91
N GLU A 91 14.99 -7.46 14.09
CA GLU A 91 13.71 -8.15 14.35
C GLU A 91 12.63 -7.22 14.93
N PHE A 92 12.81 -5.90 14.84
CA PHE A 92 11.90 -4.90 15.41
C PHE A 92 10.43 -5.12 15.03
N ALA A 93 10.17 -5.69 13.85
CA ALA A 93 8.83 -5.98 13.34
C ALA A 93 8.12 -7.08 14.15
N HIS A 94 8.85 -7.99 14.79
CA HIS A 94 8.30 -9.03 15.67
C HIS A 94 7.93 -8.50 17.06
N ASN A 95 8.49 -7.36 17.46
CA ASN A 95 8.25 -6.78 18.77
C ASN A 95 6.93 -6.00 18.84
N PRO A 96 5.91 -6.46 19.61
CA PRO A 96 4.61 -5.79 19.69
C PRO A 96 4.69 -4.36 20.23
N LYS A 97 5.64 -4.07 21.15
CA LYS A 97 5.82 -2.71 21.68
C LYS A 97 6.34 -1.76 20.61
N THR A 98 7.26 -2.25 19.78
CA THR A 98 7.79 -1.47 18.64
C THR A 98 6.69 -1.23 17.60
N ARG A 99 5.89 -2.25 17.24
CA ARG A 99 4.74 -2.06 16.35
C ARG A 99 3.72 -1.06 16.89
N SER A 100 3.39 -1.13 18.19
CA SER A 100 2.49 -0.16 18.84
C SER A 100 3.05 1.26 18.80
N LYS A 101 4.36 1.43 18.98
CA LYS A 101 5.03 2.72 18.86
C LYS A 101 4.97 3.26 17.43
N ILE A 102 5.21 2.40 16.44
CA ILE A 102 5.05 2.77 15.02
C ILE A 102 3.61 3.19 14.76
N ALA A 103 2.61 2.42 15.18
CA ALA A 103 1.19 2.72 15.00
C ALA A 103 0.84 4.11 15.54
N SER A 104 1.27 4.42 16.77
CA SER A 104 1.03 5.73 17.41
C SER A 104 1.75 6.88 16.69
N LEU A 105 2.90 6.60 16.08
CA LEU A 105 3.71 7.59 15.38
C LEU A 105 3.13 7.98 14.04
N ILE A 106 2.72 6.97 13.24
CA ILE A 106 2.24 7.18 11.88
C ILE A 106 0.73 7.43 11.79
N GLY A 107 -0.06 6.93 12.75
CA GLY A 107 -1.52 7.08 12.77
C GLY A 107 -2.23 6.44 11.57
N SER A 108 -1.60 5.48 10.92
CA SER A 108 -2.06 4.84 9.69
C SER A 108 -1.58 3.39 9.63
N LYS A 109 -1.58 2.74 8.46
CA LYS A 109 -1.32 1.31 8.34
C LYS A 109 -0.02 1.02 7.60
N LEU A 110 0.78 0.10 8.15
CA LEU A 110 2.04 -0.33 7.55
C LEU A 110 2.07 -1.86 7.48
N ALA A 111 2.48 -2.41 6.35
CA ALA A 111 2.83 -3.81 6.21
C ALA A 111 4.34 -3.94 6.00
N ILE A 112 4.94 -4.92 6.65
CA ILE A 112 6.37 -5.21 6.63
C ILE A 112 6.53 -6.64 6.15
N LEU A 113 7.23 -6.84 5.03
CA LEU A 113 7.54 -8.15 4.47
C LEU A 113 9.02 -8.44 4.66
N GLU A 114 9.32 -9.58 5.25
CA GLU A 114 10.69 -10.07 5.49
C GLU A 114 11.11 -11.11 4.45
N ALA A 115 12.41 -11.37 4.33
CA ALA A 115 12.97 -12.26 3.31
C ALA A 115 12.50 -13.71 3.43
N ASP A 116 12.11 -14.16 4.61
CA ASP A 116 11.53 -15.50 4.86
C ASP A 116 10.05 -15.61 4.45
N GLY A 117 9.43 -14.50 3.98
CA GLY A 117 8.04 -14.41 3.61
C GLY A 117 7.11 -13.99 4.76
N THR A 118 7.62 -13.78 5.97
CA THR A 118 6.82 -13.31 7.10
C THR A 118 6.30 -11.91 6.84
N ILE A 119 5.00 -11.70 7.11
CA ILE A 119 4.35 -10.40 7.00
C ILE A 119 3.90 -9.95 8.40
N ASN A 120 4.47 -8.85 8.87
CA ASN A 120 4.06 -8.15 10.08
C ASN A 120 3.27 -6.90 9.71
N VAL A 121 2.16 -6.65 10.42
CA VAL A 121 1.31 -5.48 10.16
C VAL A 121 1.24 -4.55 11.36
N VAL A 122 1.07 -3.26 11.06
CA VAL A 122 0.86 -2.17 12.02
C VAL A 122 -0.44 -1.46 11.64
N GLY A 123 -1.35 -1.29 12.61
CA GLY A 123 -2.71 -0.80 12.39
C GLY A 123 -3.68 -1.92 12.03
N ASP A 124 -4.94 -1.55 11.81
CA ASP A 124 -6.04 -2.52 11.63
C ASP A 124 -6.12 -2.95 10.17
N PHE A 125 -5.76 -4.18 9.88
CA PHE A 125 -5.96 -4.82 8.58
C PHE A 125 -7.20 -5.71 8.61
N ILE A 126 -7.87 -5.82 7.48
CA ILE A 126 -8.97 -6.75 7.25
C ILE A 126 -8.35 -8.09 6.87
N THR A 127 -8.72 -9.15 7.57
CA THR A 127 -8.30 -10.52 7.25
C THR A 127 -9.46 -11.25 6.61
N GLU A 128 -9.27 -11.76 5.42
CA GLU A 128 -10.24 -12.61 4.71
C GLU A 128 -10.06 -14.09 5.03
N GLU A 129 -11.07 -14.91 4.70
CA GLU A 129 -11.08 -16.35 5.00
C GLU A 129 -9.93 -17.13 4.34
N ASP A 130 -9.39 -16.64 3.22
CA ASP A 130 -8.23 -17.19 2.53
C ASP A 130 -6.87 -16.79 3.15
N GLY A 131 -6.90 -15.99 4.22
CA GLY A 131 -5.71 -15.48 4.93
C GLY A 131 -5.11 -14.22 4.32
N MET A 132 -5.71 -13.67 3.26
CA MET A 132 -5.25 -12.39 2.70
C MET A 132 -5.53 -11.22 3.63
N LEU A 133 -4.60 -10.26 3.68
CA LEU A 133 -4.68 -9.06 4.50
C LEU A 133 -4.87 -7.83 3.61
N TYR A 134 -5.93 -7.07 3.88
CA TYR A 134 -6.24 -5.84 3.14
C TYR A 134 -6.16 -4.62 4.06
N SER A 135 -5.52 -3.57 3.59
CA SER A 135 -5.41 -2.32 4.34
C SER A 135 -6.72 -1.51 4.42
N ASN A 136 -7.66 -1.75 3.50
CA ASN A 136 -9.00 -1.14 3.50
C ASN A 136 -9.98 -2.03 2.73
N SER A 137 -11.27 -1.68 2.75
CA SER A 137 -12.35 -2.44 2.10
C SER A 137 -12.64 -2.04 0.65
N SER A 138 -11.78 -1.25 0.00
CA SER A 138 -12.07 -0.77 -1.37
C SER A 138 -12.12 -1.90 -2.41
N TYR A 139 -11.49 -3.05 -2.14
CA TYR A 139 -11.58 -4.25 -2.97
C TYR A 139 -12.99 -4.85 -3.01
N GLU A 140 -13.80 -4.73 -1.94
CA GLU A 140 -15.16 -5.29 -1.90
C GLU A 140 -16.08 -4.71 -2.96
N SER A 141 -15.96 -3.42 -3.24
CA SER A 141 -16.78 -2.76 -4.25
C SER A 141 -16.51 -3.29 -5.65
N TYR A 142 -15.26 -3.66 -5.94
CA TYR A 142 -14.86 -4.25 -7.21
C TYR A 142 -15.42 -5.67 -7.37
N VAL A 143 -15.30 -6.52 -6.36
CA VAL A 143 -15.81 -7.91 -6.39
C VAL A 143 -17.33 -7.93 -6.52
N LYS A 144 -18.04 -7.10 -5.79
CA LYS A 144 -19.52 -6.99 -5.90
C LYS A 144 -19.99 -6.57 -7.30
N TRP A 145 -19.20 -5.81 -8.03
CA TRP A 145 -19.52 -5.37 -9.38
C TRP A 145 -19.43 -6.50 -10.43
N TYR A 146 -18.41 -7.33 -10.35
CA TYR A 146 -18.18 -8.43 -11.28
C TYR A 146 -19.05 -9.67 -11.02
N TYR A 147 -19.46 -9.90 -9.78
CA TYR A 147 -20.21 -11.11 -9.39
C TYR A 147 -21.71 -10.89 -9.15
N THR A 148 -22.24 -9.69 -9.22
CA THR A 148 -23.69 -9.46 -9.15
C THR A 148 -24.29 -9.64 -10.54
N PRO A 149 -25.15 -10.68 -10.76
CA PRO A 149 -25.87 -10.79 -12.04
C PRO A 149 -26.68 -9.51 -12.25
N SER A 150 -26.51 -8.86 -13.39
CA SER A 150 -27.13 -7.59 -13.74
C SER A 150 -28.65 -7.71 -13.89
N LYS A 151 -29.39 -7.60 -12.78
CA LYS A 151 -30.85 -7.44 -12.79
C LYS A 151 -31.37 -6.32 -11.88
N THR A 152 -30.53 -5.47 -11.35
CA THR A 152 -31.00 -4.30 -10.60
C THR A 152 -30.64 -3.02 -11.34
N LYS A 153 -31.68 -2.31 -11.82
CA LYS A 153 -31.55 -0.92 -12.31
C LYS A 153 -31.04 -0.07 -11.14
N TYR A 154 -29.79 0.33 -11.16
CA TYR A 154 -29.22 1.24 -10.17
C TYR A 154 -29.92 2.61 -10.26
N SER A 155 -30.35 3.14 -9.11
CA SER A 155 -30.93 4.48 -9.06
C SER A 155 -29.81 5.53 -9.31
N LYS A 156 -30.19 6.64 -9.96
CA LYS A 156 -29.31 7.79 -10.22
C LYS A 156 -28.62 8.34 -8.94
N SER A 157 -29.18 8.06 -7.76
CA SER A 157 -28.62 8.48 -6.47
C SER A 157 -27.33 7.76 -6.11
N TRP A 158 -27.17 6.50 -6.54
CA TRP A 158 -25.94 5.72 -6.31
C TRP A 158 -24.75 6.23 -7.13
N LYS A 159 -25.00 6.60 -8.41
CA LYS A 159 -23.93 7.21 -9.24
C LYS A 159 -23.40 8.50 -8.61
N LYS A 160 -24.26 9.32 -8.01
CA LYS A 160 -23.86 10.59 -7.38
C LYS A 160 -23.07 10.40 -6.08
N SER A 161 -23.39 9.38 -5.29
CA SER A 161 -22.66 9.03 -4.06
C SER A 161 -21.28 8.44 -4.37
N TYR A 162 -21.20 7.63 -5.44
CA TYR A 162 -19.92 7.00 -5.84
C TYR A 162 -18.94 8.02 -6.40
N ASN A 163 -19.41 8.97 -7.22
CA ASN A 163 -18.56 10.04 -7.75
C ASN A 163 -18.03 11.01 -6.68
N SER A 164 -18.71 11.11 -5.52
CA SER A 164 -18.21 11.91 -4.40
C SER A 164 -17.12 11.20 -3.56
N VAL A 165 -17.05 9.87 -3.64
CA VAL A 165 -16.06 9.05 -2.92
C VAL A 165 -14.89 8.65 -3.82
N ALA A 166 -15.07 8.52 -5.12
CA ALA A 166 -14.03 8.21 -6.10
C ALA A 166 -13.47 9.49 -6.72
N TYR A 167 -12.72 10.24 -5.96
CA TYR A 167 -11.74 11.25 -6.36
C TYR A 167 -11.77 11.65 -7.86
N GLY A 168 -12.83 12.26 -8.34
CA GLY A 168 -12.85 13.04 -9.57
C GLY A 168 -12.46 12.37 -10.90
N TYR A 169 -12.36 11.05 -10.96
CA TYR A 169 -12.21 10.33 -12.23
C TYR A 169 -13.60 10.02 -12.77
N GLY A 170 -14.04 10.81 -13.77
CA GLY A 170 -15.25 10.55 -14.53
C GLY A 170 -15.11 9.20 -15.26
N TYR A 171 -16.11 8.34 -15.08
CA TYR A 171 -16.17 7.03 -15.73
C TYR A 171 -16.66 7.12 -17.19
N ASP A 172 -16.70 8.31 -17.79
CA ASP A 172 -17.24 8.52 -19.14
C ASP A 172 -16.25 8.12 -20.27
N GLU A 173 -14.96 7.82 -19.95
CA GLU A 173 -13.98 7.45 -20.96
C GLU A 173 -13.81 5.95 -21.22
N TRP A 174 -14.55 5.06 -20.51
CA TRP A 174 -14.36 3.61 -20.66
C TRP A 174 -15.44 2.89 -21.48
N GLU A 175 -16.52 3.57 -21.86
CA GLU A 175 -17.58 2.97 -22.68
C GLU A 175 -17.18 2.79 -24.17
N ASP A 176 -16.15 3.50 -24.66
CA ASP A 176 -15.71 3.43 -26.06
C ASP A 176 -14.68 2.32 -26.36
N TYR A 177 -14.27 1.54 -25.35
CA TYR A 177 -13.22 0.48 -25.55
C TYR A 177 -13.79 -0.92 -25.75
N TYR A 178 -15.11 -1.12 -25.65
CA TYR A 178 -15.73 -2.46 -25.70
C TYR A 178 -16.96 -2.56 -26.63
N ASN A 179 -17.03 -1.71 -27.67
CA ASN A 179 -17.96 -1.91 -28.80
C ASN A 179 -17.18 -2.22 -30.07
#